data_ee508815cb60f4d3c0bff79c9ec78b56
#
_entry.id   ee508815cb60f4d3c0bff79c9ec78b56
#
_cell.length_a   1.000
_cell.length_b   1.000
_cell.length_c   1.000
_cell.angle_alpha   90.00
_cell.angle_beta   90.00
_cell.angle_gamma   90.00
#
_symmetry.space_group_name_H-M   'P 1'
#
loop_
_entity.id
_entity.type
_entity.pdbx_description
1 polymer ?
#
loop_
_entity_poly.entity_id
_entity_poly.type
_entity_poly.pdbx_seq_one_letter_code
_entity_poly.pdbx_strand_id
1 'polypeptide(L)'
;MTDNLTHFINGEQVEAETPNQSINPSNTADVVARFPNGGAAEVDAAAQAARAAFPGWADASPELRSDVLDKAGSIIMSRAKDLGQLLSREEGKTVPEGTGEVMRAARIFKYFAGEALRRHGQTLQSTRPGIDAETYREPVGVFGLITPWNFPIAIPAWKAAPALAFGNTVVLKPANPTPAIAHALGAIIHEAGAPAGVFNMVLGEGGVGAAIVDHPEVDGVSFTGSQYVGGKVGEAAMKRQARVQLEMGGKNPLVVLDDADLERAVTCAIDGAFYGTGQRCTASSRVIVTEGIHDRFVEALAERAKALKVGDALDPESQIGPAVNETQLEQN
;
A
#
# COMPACT_ATOMS: atom_id res chain seq x y z
N MET A 1 -25.71 -0.71 -0.21
CA MET A 1 -25.69 -1.23 -1.59
C MET A 1 -24.29 -1.76 -1.84
N THR A 2 -24.18 -2.89 -2.50
CA THR A 2 -22.87 -3.45 -2.91
C THR A 2 -22.43 -2.70 -4.17
N ASP A 3 -21.28 -2.04 -4.12
CA ASP A 3 -20.79 -1.26 -5.25
C ASP A 3 -20.10 -2.16 -6.29
N ASN A 4 -20.39 -1.95 -7.57
CA ASN A 4 -19.62 -2.54 -8.64
C ASN A 4 -18.43 -1.60 -8.93
N LEU A 5 -17.23 -2.11 -8.74
CA LEU A 5 -16.01 -1.36 -9.01
C LEU A 5 -15.65 -1.46 -10.49
N THR A 6 -14.88 -0.49 -10.94
CA THR A 6 -14.42 -0.35 -12.34
C THR A 6 -12.89 -0.31 -12.38
N HIS A 7 -12.30 -0.50 -13.55
CA HIS A 7 -10.91 -0.07 -13.76
C HIS A 7 -10.85 1.46 -13.87
N PHE A 8 -9.70 2.04 -13.56
CA PHE A 8 -9.38 3.42 -13.94
C PHE A 8 -8.33 3.41 -15.03
N ILE A 9 -8.68 3.80 -16.23
CA ILE A 9 -7.78 3.82 -17.37
C ILE A 9 -7.97 5.16 -18.13
N ASN A 10 -6.87 5.86 -18.31
CA ASN A 10 -6.84 7.14 -19.03
C ASN A 10 -7.83 8.21 -18.50
N GLY A 11 -7.97 8.28 -17.17
CA GLY A 11 -8.87 9.24 -16.52
C GLY A 11 -10.34 8.83 -16.50
N GLU A 12 -10.68 7.67 -17.04
CA GLU A 12 -12.04 7.16 -17.13
C GLU A 12 -12.26 5.93 -16.26
N GLN A 13 -13.49 5.73 -15.79
CA GLN A 13 -13.93 4.49 -15.18
C GLN A 13 -14.38 3.53 -16.28
N VAL A 14 -13.65 2.43 -16.44
CA VAL A 14 -13.92 1.41 -17.45
C VAL A 14 -14.69 0.27 -16.81
N GLU A 15 -15.96 0.13 -17.21
CA GLU A 15 -16.84 -0.95 -16.78
C GLU A 15 -16.41 -2.29 -17.39
N ALA A 16 -16.54 -3.36 -16.64
CA ALA A 16 -16.34 -4.74 -17.09
C ALA A 16 -17.21 -5.69 -16.25
N GLU A 17 -17.32 -6.95 -16.65
CA GLU A 17 -17.96 -7.97 -15.82
C GLU A 17 -17.27 -8.07 -14.47
N THR A 18 -18.06 -8.16 -13.38
CA THR A 18 -17.59 -8.18 -12.00
C THR A 18 -17.79 -9.56 -11.34
N PRO A 19 -17.04 -10.61 -11.76
CA PRO A 19 -17.20 -11.94 -11.22
C PRO A 19 -16.68 -12.11 -9.80
N ASN A 20 -15.79 -11.21 -9.38
CA ASN A 20 -15.12 -11.30 -8.08
C ASN A 20 -15.86 -10.48 -7.02
N GLN A 21 -15.71 -10.90 -5.75
CA GLN A 21 -16.32 -10.24 -4.59
C GLN A 21 -15.26 -9.96 -3.52
N SER A 22 -15.34 -8.78 -2.94
CA SER A 22 -14.70 -8.46 -1.66
C SER A 22 -15.70 -8.74 -0.55
N ILE A 23 -15.31 -9.52 0.42
CA ILE A 23 -16.16 -10.02 1.51
C ILE A 23 -15.69 -9.44 2.83
N ASN A 24 -16.63 -8.98 3.65
CA ASN A 24 -16.34 -8.55 5.02
C ASN A 24 -15.89 -9.78 5.87
N PRO A 25 -14.64 -9.81 6.36
CA PRO A 25 -14.16 -10.96 7.11
C PRO A 25 -14.81 -11.10 8.49
N SER A 26 -15.44 -10.06 9.03
CA SER A 26 -16.24 -10.13 10.26
C SER A 26 -17.62 -10.74 10.03
N ASN A 27 -18.14 -10.68 8.79
CA ASN A 27 -19.44 -11.20 8.40
C ASN A 27 -19.40 -11.67 6.95
N THR A 28 -19.12 -12.94 6.74
CA THR A 28 -18.93 -13.53 5.41
C THR A 28 -20.17 -13.52 4.51
N ALA A 29 -21.34 -13.16 5.04
CA ALA A 29 -22.55 -12.92 4.24
C ALA A 29 -22.60 -11.48 3.67
N ASP A 30 -21.74 -10.58 4.16
CA ASP A 30 -21.68 -9.18 3.75
C ASP A 30 -20.69 -9.00 2.60
N VAL A 31 -21.19 -8.79 1.38
CA VAL A 31 -20.41 -8.45 0.21
C VAL A 31 -20.14 -6.95 0.21
N VAL A 32 -18.88 -6.56 0.39
CA VAL A 32 -18.44 -5.16 0.41
C VAL A 32 -18.52 -4.55 -0.97
N ALA A 33 -17.93 -5.23 -1.97
CA ALA A 33 -17.91 -4.78 -3.34
C ALA A 33 -17.81 -5.97 -4.31
N ARG A 34 -18.21 -5.72 -5.58
CA ARG A 34 -17.93 -6.61 -6.72
C ARG A 34 -16.92 -5.93 -7.63
N PHE A 35 -16.00 -6.69 -8.21
CA PHE A 35 -14.96 -6.11 -9.03
C PHE A 35 -14.59 -6.96 -10.24
N PRO A 36 -14.09 -6.33 -11.31
CA PRO A 36 -13.72 -7.02 -12.53
C PRO A 36 -12.43 -7.84 -12.36
N ASN A 37 -12.28 -8.83 -13.22
CA ASN A 37 -11.03 -9.58 -13.36
C ASN A 37 -10.33 -9.16 -14.66
N GLY A 38 -9.58 -8.07 -14.61
CA GLY A 38 -8.79 -7.59 -15.74
C GLY A 38 -7.73 -8.59 -16.19
N GLY A 39 -7.27 -8.41 -17.40
CA GLY A 39 -6.27 -9.24 -18.05
C GLY A 39 -5.18 -8.41 -18.75
N ALA A 40 -4.50 -9.04 -19.71
CA ALA A 40 -3.43 -8.39 -20.46
C ALA A 40 -3.92 -7.20 -21.29
N ALA A 41 -5.16 -7.22 -21.77
CA ALA A 41 -5.72 -6.13 -22.58
C ALA A 41 -5.93 -4.84 -21.76
N GLU A 42 -6.48 -4.94 -20.55
CA GLU A 42 -6.67 -3.81 -19.65
C GLU A 42 -5.33 -3.27 -19.15
N VAL A 43 -4.34 -4.15 -18.91
CA VAL A 43 -2.98 -3.76 -18.56
C VAL A 43 -2.31 -3.02 -19.72
N ASP A 44 -2.44 -3.51 -20.95
CA ASP A 44 -1.91 -2.84 -22.14
C ASP A 44 -2.52 -1.46 -22.30
N ALA A 45 -3.85 -1.33 -22.23
CA ALA A 45 -4.54 -0.05 -22.31
C ALA A 45 -4.06 0.94 -21.21
N ALA A 46 -3.92 0.47 -19.98
CA ALA A 46 -3.45 1.28 -18.87
C ALA A 46 -1.97 1.71 -19.03
N ALA A 47 -1.10 0.81 -19.47
CA ALA A 47 0.32 1.09 -19.69
C ALA A 47 0.54 2.05 -20.87
N GLN A 48 -0.21 1.91 -21.97
CA GLN A 48 -0.20 2.83 -23.10
C GLN A 48 -0.71 4.23 -22.69
N ALA A 49 -1.78 4.30 -21.92
CA ALA A 49 -2.30 5.57 -21.38
C ALA A 49 -1.26 6.25 -20.48
N ALA A 50 -0.61 5.48 -19.59
CA ALA A 50 0.45 5.98 -18.72
C ALA A 50 1.67 6.47 -19.53
N ARG A 51 2.07 5.75 -20.57
CA ARG A 51 3.16 6.14 -21.46
C ARG A 51 2.84 7.42 -22.24
N ALA A 52 1.62 7.54 -22.74
CA ALA A 52 1.18 8.74 -23.46
C ALA A 52 1.14 9.98 -22.55
N ALA A 53 0.74 9.81 -21.28
CA ALA A 53 0.67 10.90 -20.30
C ALA A 53 2.05 11.29 -19.73
N PHE A 54 3.02 10.38 -19.76
CA PHE A 54 4.32 10.54 -19.12
C PHE A 54 5.07 11.83 -19.50
N PRO A 55 5.28 12.18 -20.79
CA PRO A 55 6.04 13.38 -21.14
C PRO A 55 5.42 14.65 -20.53
N GLY A 56 4.10 14.81 -20.66
CA GLY A 56 3.39 15.97 -20.13
C GLY A 56 3.43 16.08 -18.59
N TRP A 57 3.40 14.94 -17.89
CA TRP A 57 3.51 14.91 -16.44
C TRP A 57 4.94 15.09 -15.93
N ALA A 58 5.93 14.52 -16.63
CA ALA A 58 7.36 14.68 -16.34
C ALA A 58 7.78 16.15 -16.46
N ASP A 59 7.30 16.84 -17.49
CA ASP A 59 7.58 18.25 -17.76
C ASP A 59 6.67 19.22 -16.98
N ALA A 60 5.64 18.71 -16.29
CA ALA A 60 4.76 19.55 -15.50
C ALA A 60 5.53 20.28 -14.39
N SER A 61 5.07 21.49 -14.05
CA SER A 61 5.73 22.24 -12.98
C SER A 61 5.69 21.48 -11.65
N PRO A 62 6.72 21.61 -10.81
CA PRO A 62 6.69 21.05 -9.45
C PRO A 62 5.46 21.48 -8.66
N GLU A 63 4.98 22.72 -8.88
CA GLU A 63 3.79 23.29 -8.23
C GLU A 63 2.53 22.52 -8.63
N LEU A 64 2.29 22.23 -9.92
CA LEU A 64 1.14 21.45 -10.35
C LEU A 64 1.13 20.06 -9.71
N ARG A 65 2.28 19.37 -9.67
CA ARG A 65 2.39 18.06 -9.02
C ARG A 65 2.13 18.14 -7.51
N SER A 66 2.66 19.18 -6.87
CA SER A 66 2.42 19.48 -5.46
C SER A 66 0.94 19.69 -5.17
N ASP A 67 0.26 20.54 -5.94
CA ASP A 67 -1.14 20.88 -5.75
C ASP A 67 -2.06 19.67 -5.87
N VAL A 68 -1.84 18.81 -6.86
CA VAL A 68 -2.61 17.57 -7.02
C VAL A 68 -2.42 16.67 -5.80
N LEU A 69 -1.19 16.47 -5.33
CA LEU A 69 -0.91 15.62 -4.17
C LEU A 69 -1.44 16.23 -2.88
N ASP A 70 -1.30 17.53 -2.68
CA ASP A 70 -1.81 18.23 -1.51
C ASP A 70 -3.33 18.15 -1.42
N LYS A 71 -4.02 18.35 -2.55
CA LYS A 71 -5.47 18.24 -2.65
C LYS A 71 -5.93 16.80 -2.40
N ALA A 72 -5.25 15.78 -2.96
CA ALA A 72 -5.54 14.38 -2.67
C ALA A 72 -5.42 14.09 -1.17
N GLY A 73 -4.33 14.50 -0.53
CA GLY A 73 -4.15 14.38 0.92
C GLY A 73 -5.25 15.07 1.73
N SER A 74 -5.70 16.26 1.30
CA SER A 74 -6.79 17.00 1.94
C SER A 74 -8.13 16.27 1.83
N ILE A 75 -8.46 15.72 0.65
CA ILE A 75 -9.68 14.95 0.41
C ILE A 75 -9.68 13.67 1.25
N ILE A 76 -8.58 12.91 1.27
CA ILE A 76 -8.45 11.70 2.11
C ILE A 76 -8.69 12.06 3.58
N MET A 77 -8.07 13.12 4.07
CA MET A 77 -8.20 13.58 5.47
C MET A 77 -9.65 13.96 5.80
N SER A 78 -10.32 14.69 4.92
CA SER A 78 -11.72 15.10 5.13
C SER A 78 -12.71 13.92 5.15
N ARG A 79 -12.39 12.81 4.48
CA ARG A 79 -13.19 11.58 4.41
C ARG A 79 -12.65 10.47 5.32
N ALA A 80 -11.74 10.77 6.25
CA ALA A 80 -11.02 9.75 7.02
C ALA A 80 -11.95 8.80 7.80
N LYS A 81 -13.07 9.29 8.31
CA LYS A 81 -14.03 8.46 9.04
C LYS A 81 -14.70 7.43 8.12
N ASP A 82 -15.21 7.87 6.98
CA ASP A 82 -15.94 6.99 6.05
C ASP A 82 -15.00 5.99 5.38
N LEU A 83 -13.81 6.44 4.96
CA LEU A 83 -12.77 5.57 4.41
C LEU A 83 -12.24 4.59 5.45
N GLY A 84 -12.11 5.00 6.72
CA GLY A 84 -11.71 4.13 7.81
C GLY A 84 -12.74 3.03 8.08
N GLN A 85 -14.03 3.34 8.05
CA GLN A 85 -15.09 2.35 8.15
C GLN A 85 -15.10 1.38 6.96
N LEU A 86 -14.94 1.89 5.73
CA LEU A 86 -14.86 1.05 4.54
C LEU A 86 -13.66 0.10 4.64
N LEU A 87 -12.49 0.59 5.03
CA LEU A 87 -11.28 -0.21 5.19
C LEU A 87 -11.49 -1.31 6.24
N SER A 88 -12.06 -0.97 7.39
CA SER A 88 -12.31 -1.93 8.47
C SER A 88 -13.32 -3.00 8.06
N ARG A 89 -14.38 -2.63 7.36
CA ARG A 89 -15.37 -3.56 6.80
C ARG A 89 -14.75 -4.49 5.75
N GLU A 90 -13.79 -4.02 4.97
CA GLU A 90 -13.20 -4.78 3.86
C GLU A 90 -12.02 -5.66 4.30
N GLU A 91 -11.16 -5.16 5.19
CA GLU A 91 -9.92 -5.87 5.57
C GLU A 91 -10.00 -6.55 6.92
N GLY A 92 -10.83 -6.04 7.84
CA GLY A 92 -11.05 -6.65 9.14
C GLY A 92 -10.29 -6.03 10.31
N LYS A 93 -9.43 -5.04 10.10
CA LYS A 93 -8.85 -4.29 11.24
C LYS A 93 -9.89 -3.39 11.89
N THR A 94 -9.72 -3.07 13.17
CA THR A 94 -10.67 -2.24 13.91
C THR A 94 -10.81 -0.84 13.31
N VAL A 95 -11.95 -0.17 13.51
CA VAL A 95 -12.20 1.18 12.98
C VAL A 95 -11.15 2.20 13.40
N PRO A 96 -10.63 2.21 14.65
CA PRO A 96 -9.53 3.08 15.02
C PRO A 96 -8.25 2.82 14.19
N GLU A 97 -7.91 1.54 13.95
CA GLU A 97 -6.74 1.17 13.13
C GLU A 97 -6.95 1.54 11.67
N GLY A 98 -8.13 1.27 11.09
CA GLY A 98 -8.49 1.65 9.73
C GLY A 98 -8.44 3.17 9.51
N THR A 99 -9.02 3.94 10.43
CA THR A 99 -8.98 5.41 10.39
C THR A 99 -7.55 5.93 10.53
N GLY A 100 -6.76 5.32 11.41
CA GLY A 100 -5.33 5.63 11.57
C GLY A 100 -4.52 5.40 10.29
N GLU A 101 -4.82 4.33 9.56
CA GLU A 101 -4.19 4.04 8.27
C GLU A 101 -4.57 5.06 7.19
N VAL A 102 -5.86 5.42 7.08
CA VAL A 102 -6.34 6.47 6.17
C VAL A 102 -5.65 7.80 6.45
N MET A 103 -5.54 8.18 7.73
CA MET A 103 -4.82 9.39 8.11
C MET A 103 -3.33 9.34 7.76
N ARG A 104 -2.72 8.16 7.82
CA ARG A 104 -1.34 7.94 7.36
C ARG A 104 -1.22 8.15 5.86
N ALA A 105 -2.12 7.58 5.06
CA ALA A 105 -2.16 7.79 3.62
C ALA A 105 -2.28 9.30 3.27
N ALA A 106 -3.18 10.02 3.94
CA ALA A 106 -3.31 11.46 3.77
C ALA A 106 -2.00 12.21 4.03
N ARG A 107 -1.32 11.88 5.13
CA ARG A 107 -0.02 12.50 5.50
C ARG A 107 1.09 12.17 4.51
N ILE A 108 1.08 10.98 3.92
CA ILE A 108 2.03 10.60 2.87
C ILE A 108 1.86 11.50 1.64
N PHE A 109 0.63 11.70 1.17
CA PHE A 109 0.36 12.61 0.07
C PHE A 109 0.79 14.04 0.38
N LYS A 110 0.49 14.55 1.59
CA LYS A 110 0.95 15.88 2.05
C LYS A 110 2.47 15.99 2.11
N TYR A 111 3.16 14.96 2.59
CA TYR A 111 4.61 14.93 2.64
C TYR A 111 5.21 15.04 1.23
N PHE A 112 4.75 14.20 0.29
CA PHE A 112 5.27 14.19 -1.07
C PHE A 112 4.82 15.40 -1.89
N ALA A 113 3.72 16.07 -1.56
CA ALA A 113 3.39 17.38 -2.09
C ALA A 113 4.50 18.40 -1.77
N GLY A 114 4.98 18.43 -0.52
CA GLY A 114 6.13 19.25 -0.15
C GLY A 114 7.44 18.82 -0.81
N GLU A 115 7.67 17.52 -0.97
CA GLU A 115 8.88 17.00 -1.63
C GLU A 115 8.91 17.28 -3.14
N ALA A 116 7.75 17.36 -3.81
CA ALA A 116 7.66 17.74 -5.21
C ALA A 116 8.26 19.12 -5.51
N LEU A 117 8.22 20.03 -4.53
CA LEU A 117 8.77 21.39 -4.64
C LEU A 117 10.29 21.45 -4.41
N ARG A 118 10.91 20.36 -3.94
CA ARG A 118 12.34 20.33 -3.63
C ARG A 118 13.12 19.69 -4.78
N ARG A 119 14.07 20.45 -5.30
CA ARG A 119 15.04 19.89 -6.26
C ARG A 119 16.12 19.13 -5.48
N HIS A 120 16.15 17.84 -5.64
CA HIS A 120 17.15 16.98 -5.01
C HIS A 120 18.34 16.76 -5.96
N GLY A 121 19.51 17.17 -5.54
CA GLY A 121 20.75 16.98 -6.25
C GLY A 121 21.94 17.50 -5.44
N GLN A 122 23.12 17.33 -5.98
CA GLN A 122 24.38 17.78 -5.37
C GLN A 122 25.20 18.51 -6.41
N THR A 123 25.78 19.64 -6.06
CA THR A 123 26.84 20.27 -6.84
C THR A 123 28.17 19.81 -6.24
N LEU A 124 29.03 19.27 -7.08
CA LEU A 124 30.34 18.71 -6.72
C LEU A 124 31.43 19.45 -7.44
N GLN A 125 32.52 19.73 -6.73
CA GLN A 125 33.71 20.28 -7.38
C GLN A 125 34.45 19.17 -8.11
N SER A 126 34.73 19.38 -9.41
CA SER A 126 35.54 18.48 -10.19
C SER A 126 37.02 18.60 -9.81
N THR A 127 37.76 17.49 -9.91
CA THR A 127 39.24 17.51 -9.85
C THR A 127 39.88 18.09 -11.10
N ARG A 128 39.10 18.33 -12.17
CA ARG A 128 39.56 18.93 -13.42
C ARG A 128 39.25 20.43 -13.41
N PRO A 129 40.24 21.31 -13.66
CA PRO A 129 40.02 22.75 -13.70
C PRO A 129 38.99 23.16 -14.77
N GLY A 130 38.07 24.07 -14.41
CA GLY A 130 37.04 24.59 -15.31
C GLY A 130 35.86 23.64 -15.58
N ILE A 131 35.73 22.57 -14.79
CA ILE A 131 34.59 21.64 -14.86
C ILE A 131 33.85 21.63 -13.52
N ASP A 132 32.56 21.87 -13.58
CA ASP A 132 31.64 21.62 -12.47
C ASP A 132 30.86 20.32 -12.73
N ALA A 133 30.49 19.60 -11.63
CA ALA A 133 29.68 18.40 -11.71
C ALA A 133 28.41 18.63 -10.88
N GLU A 134 27.26 18.33 -11.46
CA GLU A 134 25.97 18.43 -10.81
C GLU A 134 25.21 17.10 -10.98
N THR A 135 24.52 16.67 -9.92
CA THR A 135 23.58 15.57 -10.00
C THR A 135 22.15 16.10 -9.81
N TYR A 136 21.22 15.54 -10.51
CA TYR A 136 19.79 15.82 -10.33
C TYR A 136 18.97 14.56 -10.54
N ARG A 137 17.74 14.57 -10.02
CA ARG A 137 16.81 13.44 -10.17
C ARG A 137 15.89 13.69 -11.35
N GLU A 138 15.73 12.69 -12.18
CA GLU A 138 14.79 12.68 -13.30
C GLU A 138 13.74 11.59 -13.10
N PRO A 139 12.51 11.79 -13.64
CA PRO A 139 11.52 10.73 -13.67
C PRO A 139 12.02 9.54 -14.49
N VAL A 140 11.69 8.34 -14.05
CA VAL A 140 12.11 7.09 -14.72
C VAL A 140 11.17 6.74 -15.87
N GLY A 141 9.86 7.02 -15.70
CA GLY A 141 8.85 6.68 -16.69
C GLY A 141 7.56 6.17 -16.07
N VAL A 142 7.07 5.05 -16.59
CA VAL A 142 5.86 4.37 -16.12
C VAL A 142 6.20 3.38 -15.01
N PHE A 143 5.56 3.50 -13.86
CA PHE A 143 5.71 2.56 -12.74
C PHE A 143 4.50 1.65 -12.60
N GLY A 144 4.75 0.34 -12.64
CA GLY A 144 3.81 -0.67 -12.17
C GLY A 144 3.86 -0.79 -10.64
N LEU A 145 2.73 -0.58 -9.98
CA LEU A 145 2.59 -0.70 -8.53
C LEU A 145 1.75 -1.93 -8.20
N ILE A 146 2.30 -2.86 -7.42
CA ILE A 146 1.59 -4.05 -6.97
C ILE A 146 1.58 -4.04 -5.46
N THR A 147 0.37 -3.98 -4.86
CA THR A 147 0.22 -3.74 -3.43
C THR A 147 -0.57 -4.84 -2.73
N PRO A 148 -0.27 -5.11 -1.45
CA PRO A 148 -0.94 -6.13 -0.65
C PRO A 148 -2.24 -5.60 -0.04
N TRP A 149 -2.95 -6.51 0.62
CA TRP A 149 -4.24 -6.26 1.26
C TRP A 149 -4.15 -5.71 2.70
N ASN A 150 -3.02 -5.89 3.39
CA ASN A 150 -2.92 -5.61 4.82
C ASN A 150 -2.78 -4.11 5.18
N PHE A 151 -2.37 -3.27 4.23
CA PHE A 151 -2.41 -1.80 4.32
C PHE A 151 -2.90 -1.24 2.99
N PRO A 152 -4.19 -1.44 2.67
CA PRO A 152 -4.72 -1.32 1.31
C PRO A 152 -4.87 0.11 0.81
N ILE A 153 -4.75 1.11 1.66
CA ILE A 153 -4.68 2.53 1.26
C ILE A 153 -3.29 3.13 1.53
N ALA A 154 -2.63 2.76 2.63
CA ALA A 154 -1.34 3.35 2.96
C ALA A 154 -0.21 2.87 2.05
N ILE A 155 -0.15 1.58 1.68
CA ILE A 155 0.91 1.08 0.79
C ILE A 155 0.73 1.60 -0.63
N PRO A 156 -0.46 1.61 -1.25
CA PRO A 156 -0.67 2.34 -2.50
C PRO A 156 -0.25 3.81 -2.42
N ALA A 157 -0.59 4.51 -1.32
CA ALA A 157 -0.17 5.90 -1.12
C ALA A 157 1.37 6.04 -1.06
N TRP A 158 2.07 5.16 -0.33
CA TRP A 158 3.55 5.17 -0.25
C TRP A 158 4.24 4.94 -1.58
N LYS A 159 3.57 4.27 -2.51
CA LYS A 159 4.13 4.01 -3.84
C LYS A 159 3.70 5.05 -4.86
N ALA A 160 2.42 5.41 -4.89
CA ALA A 160 1.88 6.36 -5.87
C ALA A 160 2.33 7.80 -5.59
N ALA A 161 2.27 8.27 -4.34
CA ALA A 161 2.61 9.66 -4.03
C ALA A 161 4.05 10.03 -4.44
N PRO A 162 5.12 9.28 -4.08
CA PRO A 162 6.46 9.60 -4.56
C PRO A 162 6.62 9.44 -6.08
N ALA A 163 5.99 8.42 -6.70
CA ALA A 163 6.06 8.27 -8.15
C ALA A 163 5.49 9.51 -8.85
N LEU A 164 4.31 9.96 -8.44
CA LEU A 164 3.65 11.14 -9.02
C LEU A 164 4.39 12.44 -8.69
N ALA A 165 4.89 12.61 -7.46
CA ALA A 165 5.65 13.79 -7.04
C ALA A 165 6.87 14.07 -7.95
N PHE A 166 7.54 13.01 -8.36
CA PHE A 166 8.75 13.08 -9.17
C PHE A 166 8.51 12.86 -10.67
N GLY A 167 7.27 13.07 -11.14
CA GLY A 167 6.94 13.12 -12.56
C GLY A 167 6.78 11.76 -13.25
N ASN A 168 6.69 10.66 -12.50
CA ASN A 168 6.38 9.35 -13.08
C ASN A 168 4.87 9.14 -13.21
N THR A 169 4.45 8.30 -14.14
CA THR A 169 3.07 7.84 -14.26
C THR A 169 2.91 6.44 -13.68
N VAL A 170 1.68 6.05 -13.36
CA VAL A 170 1.40 4.88 -12.53
C VAL A 170 0.35 3.96 -13.15
N VAL A 171 0.61 2.65 -13.08
CA VAL A 171 -0.38 1.57 -13.26
C VAL A 171 -0.42 0.77 -11.96
N LEU A 172 -1.49 0.91 -11.19
CA LEU A 172 -1.68 0.23 -9.90
C LEU A 172 -2.49 -1.06 -10.05
N LYS A 173 -2.01 -2.15 -9.45
CA LYS A 173 -2.79 -3.35 -9.17
C LYS A 173 -2.93 -3.52 -7.67
N PRO A 174 -4.09 -3.23 -7.06
CA PRO A 174 -4.35 -3.50 -5.66
C PRO A 174 -4.62 -5.00 -5.41
N ALA A 175 -4.59 -5.41 -4.14
CA ALA A 175 -4.90 -6.78 -3.77
C ALA A 175 -6.41 -7.08 -3.87
N ASN A 176 -6.75 -8.31 -4.24
CA ASN A 176 -8.14 -8.76 -4.40
C ASN A 176 -8.98 -8.76 -3.13
N PRO A 177 -8.44 -9.06 -1.92
CA PRO A 177 -9.26 -8.97 -0.70
C PRO A 177 -9.76 -7.56 -0.39
N THR A 178 -9.06 -6.51 -0.85
CA THR A 178 -9.32 -5.12 -0.46
C THR A 178 -9.32 -4.14 -1.64
N PRO A 179 -10.13 -4.37 -2.69
CA PRO A 179 -10.15 -3.51 -3.87
C PRO A 179 -10.93 -2.21 -3.65
N ALA A 180 -11.95 -2.18 -2.78
CA ALA A 180 -12.84 -1.03 -2.66
C ALA A 180 -12.13 0.20 -2.07
N ILE A 181 -11.33 0.00 -1.02
CA ILE A 181 -10.58 1.12 -0.43
C ILE A 181 -9.48 1.63 -1.37
N ALA A 182 -8.84 0.75 -2.16
CA ALA A 182 -7.88 1.15 -3.18
C ALA A 182 -8.56 1.89 -4.34
N HIS A 183 -9.78 1.45 -4.74
CA HIS A 183 -10.60 2.13 -5.72
C HIS A 183 -10.99 3.55 -5.28
N ALA A 184 -11.38 3.70 -4.01
CA ALA A 184 -11.65 5.01 -3.42
C ALA A 184 -10.43 5.93 -3.48
N LEU A 185 -9.21 5.41 -3.24
CA LEU A 185 -7.97 6.17 -3.39
C LEU A 185 -7.77 6.62 -4.85
N GLY A 186 -7.98 5.73 -5.82
CA GLY A 186 -7.90 6.07 -7.25
C GLY A 186 -8.86 7.20 -7.62
N ALA A 187 -10.13 7.10 -7.20
CA ALA A 187 -11.14 8.13 -7.41
C ALA A 187 -10.70 9.49 -6.81
N ILE A 188 -10.11 9.49 -5.61
CA ILE A 188 -9.62 10.70 -4.96
C ILE A 188 -8.45 11.34 -5.74
N ILE A 189 -7.53 10.54 -6.27
CA ILE A 189 -6.41 11.06 -7.07
C ILE A 189 -6.94 11.77 -8.34
N HIS A 190 -7.95 11.20 -9.00
CA HIS A 190 -8.62 11.83 -10.15
C HIS A 190 -9.40 13.10 -9.73
N GLU A 191 -10.15 13.06 -8.62
CA GLU A 191 -10.87 14.24 -8.07
C GLU A 191 -9.90 15.36 -7.68
N ALA A 192 -8.70 15.01 -7.26
CA ALA A 192 -7.64 15.98 -6.95
C ALA A 192 -7.11 16.70 -8.19
N GLY A 193 -7.36 16.18 -9.38
CA GLY A 193 -7.00 16.81 -10.65
C GLY A 193 -5.80 16.17 -11.34
N ALA A 194 -5.46 14.92 -11.01
CA ALA A 194 -4.45 14.19 -11.79
C ALA A 194 -4.89 14.11 -13.27
N PRO A 195 -4.05 14.51 -14.24
CA PRO A 195 -4.39 14.42 -15.65
C PRO A 195 -4.69 12.98 -16.09
N ALA A 196 -5.47 12.83 -17.16
CA ALA A 196 -5.77 11.53 -17.76
C ALA A 196 -4.48 10.76 -18.06
N GLY A 197 -4.47 9.47 -17.75
CA GLY A 197 -3.32 8.59 -17.94
C GLY A 197 -2.20 8.68 -16.88
N VAL A 198 -2.16 9.74 -16.07
CA VAL A 198 -1.11 9.90 -15.03
C VAL A 198 -1.23 8.84 -13.93
N PHE A 199 -2.46 8.50 -13.55
CA PHE A 199 -2.76 7.40 -12.62
C PHE A 199 -3.78 6.47 -13.25
N ASN A 200 -3.43 5.19 -13.35
CA ASN A 200 -4.29 4.13 -13.84
C ASN A 200 -4.37 3.01 -12.80
N MET A 201 -5.47 2.26 -12.79
CA MET A 201 -5.64 1.11 -11.90
C MET A 201 -6.38 -0.01 -12.61
N VAL A 202 -5.78 -1.20 -12.58
CA VAL A 202 -6.39 -2.43 -13.12
C VAL A 202 -6.66 -3.39 -11.98
N LEU A 203 -7.95 -3.70 -11.78
CA LEU A 203 -8.41 -4.69 -10.79
C LEU A 203 -8.33 -6.09 -11.40
N GLY A 204 -8.04 -7.08 -10.58
CA GLY A 204 -7.97 -8.47 -11.01
C GLY A 204 -6.94 -9.29 -10.25
N GLU A 205 -6.82 -10.55 -10.63
CA GLU A 205 -6.00 -11.56 -9.96
C GLU A 205 -4.49 -11.42 -10.26
N GLY A 206 -3.71 -12.43 -9.86
CA GLY A 206 -2.25 -12.46 -10.03
C GLY A 206 -1.78 -12.29 -11.48
N GLY A 207 -2.61 -12.69 -12.45
CA GLY A 207 -2.33 -12.52 -13.89
C GLY A 207 -2.16 -11.03 -14.29
N VAL A 208 -2.94 -10.13 -13.71
CA VAL A 208 -2.78 -8.67 -13.93
C VAL A 208 -1.43 -8.19 -13.42
N GLY A 209 -1.00 -8.67 -12.23
CA GLY A 209 0.32 -8.33 -11.69
C GLY A 209 1.46 -8.81 -12.58
N ALA A 210 1.38 -10.04 -13.08
CA ALA A 210 2.36 -10.59 -14.01
C ALA A 210 2.40 -9.79 -15.33
N ALA A 211 1.23 -9.48 -15.90
CA ALA A 211 1.13 -8.68 -17.11
C ALA A 211 1.77 -7.28 -16.96
N ILE A 212 1.57 -6.62 -15.80
CA ILE A 212 2.23 -5.33 -15.51
C ILE A 212 3.76 -5.49 -15.45
N VAL A 213 4.25 -6.54 -14.77
CA VAL A 213 5.71 -6.76 -14.63
C VAL A 213 6.36 -7.05 -15.98
N ASP A 214 5.68 -7.79 -16.86
CA ASP A 214 6.20 -8.18 -18.17
C ASP A 214 5.99 -7.11 -19.26
N HIS A 215 5.21 -6.07 -18.98
CA HIS A 215 4.82 -5.09 -19.99
C HIS A 215 5.98 -4.19 -20.43
N PRO A 216 6.25 -4.05 -21.75
CA PRO A 216 7.42 -3.30 -22.27
C PRO A 216 7.37 -1.80 -21.93
N GLU A 217 6.19 -1.21 -21.84
CA GLU A 217 6.00 0.21 -21.51
C GLU A 217 6.13 0.53 -20.01
N VAL A 218 6.32 -0.47 -19.14
CA VAL A 218 6.51 -0.27 -17.69
C VAL A 218 8.01 -0.24 -17.38
N ASP A 219 8.58 0.91 -17.08
CA ASP A 219 10.03 1.12 -16.85
C ASP A 219 10.49 0.66 -15.46
N GLY A 220 9.58 0.65 -14.50
CA GLY A 220 9.86 0.23 -13.12
C GLY A 220 8.70 -0.45 -12.45
N VAL A 221 9.00 -1.32 -11.50
CA VAL A 221 7.99 -2.03 -10.68
C VAL A 221 8.30 -1.80 -9.21
N SER A 222 7.28 -1.38 -8.46
CA SER A 222 7.33 -1.35 -7.00
C SER A 222 6.31 -2.33 -6.45
N PHE A 223 6.83 -3.40 -5.87
CA PHE A 223 6.06 -4.51 -5.33
C PHE A 223 6.08 -4.49 -3.80
N THR A 224 4.94 -4.82 -3.18
CA THR A 224 4.88 -5.24 -1.77
C THR A 224 3.98 -6.46 -1.65
N GLY A 225 4.48 -7.51 -1.01
CA GLY A 225 3.73 -8.77 -0.83
C GLY A 225 4.57 -9.89 -0.25
N SER A 226 4.26 -11.15 -0.62
CA SER A 226 4.99 -12.31 -0.15
C SER A 226 6.38 -12.45 -0.79
N GLN A 227 7.32 -13.07 -0.07
CA GLN A 227 8.66 -13.37 -0.59
C GLN A 227 8.60 -14.21 -1.87
N TYR A 228 7.69 -15.18 -1.93
CA TYR A 228 7.53 -16.04 -3.11
C TYR A 228 7.15 -15.27 -4.37
N VAL A 229 6.16 -14.37 -4.26
CA VAL A 229 5.75 -13.53 -5.41
C VAL A 229 6.81 -12.48 -5.72
N GLY A 230 7.40 -11.86 -4.69
CA GLY A 230 8.46 -10.86 -4.86
C GLY A 230 9.68 -11.41 -5.60
N GLY A 231 10.06 -12.67 -5.34
CA GLY A 231 11.13 -13.34 -6.09
C GLY A 231 10.81 -13.45 -7.59
N LYS A 232 9.57 -13.85 -7.94
CA LYS A 232 9.12 -13.91 -9.34
C LYS A 232 9.08 -12.54 -10.02
N VAL A 233 8.57 -11.52 -9.31
CA VAL A 233 8.55 -10.13 -9.80
C VAL A 233 9.96 -9.62 -10.05
N GLY A 234 10.88 -9.85 -9.11
CA GLY A 234 12.29 -9.47 -9.26
C GLY A 234 12.95 -10.12 -10.46
N GLU A 235 12.77 -11.44 -10.63
CA GLU A 235 13.32 -12.19 -11.76
C GLU A 235 12.78 -11.66 -13.10
N ALA A 236 11.48 -11.48 -13.23
CA ALA A 236 10.84 -11.00 -14.45
C ALA A 236 11.25 -9.56 -14.80
N ALA A 237 11.27 -8.66 -13.82
CA ALA A 237 11.70 -7.27 -14.02
C ALA A 237 13.19 -7.19 -14.45
N MET A 238 14.05 -7.98 -13.82
CA MET A 238 15.49 -8.00 -14.15
C MET A 238 15.77 -8.53 -15.57
N LYS A 239 15.00 -9.51 -16.05
CA LYS A 239 15.15 -10.05 -17.43
C LYS A 239 15.00 -8.98 -18.51
N ARG A 240 14.16 -7.98 -18.27
CA ARG A 240 13.94 -6.86 -19.21
C ARG A 240 14.61 -5.54 -18.76
N GLN A 241 15.48 -5.60 -17.76
CA GLN A 241 16.24 -4.47 -17.21
C GLN A 241 15.35 -3.33 -16.64
N ALA A 242 14.13 -3.63 -16.22
CA ALA A 242 13.28 -2.68 -15.54
C ALA A 242 13.80 -2.38 -14.13
N ARG A 243 13.57 -1.16 -13.66
CA ARG A 243 13.82 -0.82 -12.25
C ARG A 243 12.90 -1.65 -11.35
N VAL A 244 13.40 -2.16 -10.23
CA VAL A 244 12.58 -2.93 -9.30
C VAL A 244 12.86 -2.54 -7.85
N GLN A 245 11.79 -2.40 -7.09
CA GLN A 245 11.81 -2.22 -5.65
C GLN A 245 10.88 -3.26 -5.05
N LEU A 246 11.40 -4.06 -4.13
CA LEU A 246 10.69 -5.17 -3.50
C LEU A 246 10.60 -4.95 -2.00
N GLU A 247 9.37 -4.94 -1.48
CA GLU A 247 9.07 -4.95 -0.06
C GLU A 247 8.35 -6.25 0.28
N MET A 248 8.87 -7.01 1.23
CA MET A 248 8.39 -8.34 1.54
C MET A 248 8.27 -8.56 3.04
N GLY A 249 7.52 -9.57 3.43
CA GLY A 249 7.38 -9.97 4.83
C GLY A 249 8.67 -10.50 5.44
N GLY A 250 8.71 -10.48 6.75
CA GLY A 250 9.83 -10.98 7.56
C GLY A 250 9.33 -11.72 8.79
N LYS A 251 10.28 -12.10 9.66
CA LYS A 251 10.05 -12.71 10.98
C LYS A 251 10.76 -11.86 12.04
N ASN A 252 10.15 -10.70 12.37
CA ASN A 252 10.77 -9.69 13.22
C ASN A 252 10.91 -10.18 14.67
N PRO A 253 12.10 -10.09 15.29
CA PRO A 253 12.30 -10.41 16.68
C PRO A 253 11.98 -9.21 17.59
N LEU A 254 11.38 -9.49 18.75
CA LEU A 254 11.37 -8.63 19.92
C LEU A 254 12.32 -9.23 20.93
N VAL A 255 13.28 -8.46 21.43
CA VAL A 255 14.27 -8.92 22.42
C VAL A 255 13.94 -8.32 23.78
N VAL A 256 13.86 -9.17 24.82
CA VAL A 256 13.57 -8.78 26.20
C VAL A 256 14.73 -9.27 27.07
N LEU A 257 15.44 -8.33 27.72
CA LEU A 257 16.56 -8.59 28.58
C LEU A 257 16.13 -8.65 30.05
N ASP A 258 16.99 -9.21 30.94
CA ASP A 258 16.68 -9.43 32.35
C ASP A 258 16.35 -8.14 33.12
N ASP A 259 16.91 -7.01 32.71
CA ASP A 259 16.71 -5.68 33.28
C ASP A 259 15.57 -4.88 32.63
N ALA A 260 14.82 -5.50 31.72
CA ALA A 260 13.69 -4.84 31.08
C ALA A 260 12.56 -4.53 32.06
N ASP A 261 11.87 -3.41 31.84
CA ASP A 261 10.58 -3.12 32.48
C ASP A 261 9.55 -4.12 31.97
N LEU A 262 9.08 -5.00 32.87
CA LEU A 262 8.18 -6.10 32.52
C LEU A 262 6.88 -5.63 31.89
N GLU A 263 6.22 -4.61 32.45
CA GLU A 263 4.93 -4.10 31.95
C GLU A 263 5.07 -3.49 30.56
N ARG A 264 6.14 -2.73 30.35
CA ARG A 264 6.46 -2.16 29.04
C ARG A 264 6.79 -3.24 28.02
N ALA A 265 7.59 -4.25 28.40
CA ALA A 265 7.95 -5.34 27.51
C ALA A 265 6.72 -6.15 27.06
N VAL A 266 5.82 -6.47 28.00
CA VAL A 266 4.53 -7.14 27.71
C VAL A 266 3.65 -6.28 26.80
N THR A 267 3.53 -5.00 27.08
CA THR A 267 2.75 -4.07 26.22
C THR A 267 3.30 -4.02 24.81
N CYS A 268 4.62 -3.87 24.64
CA CYS A 268 5.26 -3.88 23.33
C CYS A 268 5.07 -5.21 22.60
N ALA A 269 5.09 -6.35 23.32
CA ALA A 269 4.86 -7.65 22.73
C ALA A 269 3.40 -7.81 22.25
N ILE A 270 2.43 -7.40 23.05
CA ILE A 270 1.00 -7.41 22.67
C ILE A 270 0.76 -6.51 21.45
N ASP A 271 1.20 -5.26 21.49
CA ASP A 271 1.02 -4.31 20.40
C ASP A 271 1.76 -4.78 19.13
N GLY A 272 2.96 -5.29 19.30
CA GLY A 272 3.80 -5.77 18.21
C GLY A 272 3.31 -7.04 17.55
N ALA A 273 2.70 -7.98 18.29
CA ALA A 273 2.33 -9.29 17.78
C ALA A 273 0.84 -9.40 17.37
N PHE A 274 -0.07 -8.78 18.12
CA PHE A 274 -1.52 -9.09 18.01
C PHE A 274 -2.35 -7.99 17.37
N TYR A 275 -2.04 -6.69 17.57
CA TYR A 275 -2.82 -5.64 16.94
C TYR A 275 -2.70 -5.67 15.41
N GLY A 276 -3.76 -5.23 14.71
CA GLY A 276 -3.91 -5.46 13.27
C GLY A 276 -3.96 -6.95 12.92
N THR A 277 -4.45 -7.78 13.86
CA THR A 277 -4.52 -9.25 13.75
C THR A 277 -3.14 -9.89 13.46
N GLY A 278 -2.04 -9.21 13.85
CA GLY A 278 -0.68 -9.62 13.50
C GLY A 278 -0.34 -9.56 12.00
N GLN A 279 -1.27 -9.13 11.17
CA GLN A 279 -1.18 -9.12 9.70
C GLN A 279 -0.32 -7.95 9.18
N ARG A 280 0.84 -7.74 9.77
CA ARG A 280 1.76 -6.65 9.43
C ARG A 280 3.15 -7.22 9.10
N CYS A 281 3.79 -6.67 8.07
CA CYS A 281 5.18 -7.01 7.73
C CYS A 281 6.16 -6.72 8.89
N THR A 282 5.78 -5.77 9.77
CA THR A 282 6.54 -5.35 10.96
C THR A 282 6.09 -6.03 12.25
N ALA A 283 5.12 -6.97 12.21
CA ALA A 283 4.65 -7.66 13.41
C ALA A 283 5.77 -8.46 14.08
N SER A 284 5.77 -8.46 15.41
CA SER A 284 6.71 -9.28 16.20
C SER A 284 6.30 -10.76 16.08
N SER A 285 7.09 -11.53 15.34
CA SER A 285 6.83 -12.96 15.08
C SER A 285 7.58 -13.88 16.03
N ARG A 286 8.61 -13.34 16.71
CA ARG A 286 9.44 -14.05 17.66
C ARG A 286 9.74 -13.16 18.83
N VAL A 287 9.63 -13.70 20.04
CA VAL A 287 10.09 -13.02 21.25
C VAL A 287 11.28 -13.80 21.79
N ILE A 288 12.42 -13.14 21.88
CA ILE A 288 13.68 -13.69 22.42
C ILE A 288 13.85 -13.10 23.81
N VAL A 289 13.73 -13.95 24.82
CA VAL A 289 13.72 -13.52 26.23
C VAL A 289 14.91 -14.15 26.93
N THR A 290 15.66 -13.35 27.68
CA THR A 290 16.76 -13.87 28.52
C THR A 290 16.22 -14.62 29.74
N GLU A 291 16.99 -15.56 30.27
CA GLU A 291 16.55 -16.56 31.26
C GLU A 291 16.02 -15.93 32.55
N GLY A 292 16.61 -14.85 33.04
CA GLY A 292 16.26 -14.25 34.33
C GLY A 292 14.88 -13.60 34.41
N ILE A 293 14.31 -13.19 33.27
CA ILE A 293 12.97 -12.60 33.21
C ILE A 293 11.94 -13.51 32.52
N HIS A 294 12.38 -14.60 31.88
CA HIS A 294 11.57 -15.42 30.96
C HIS A 294 10.23 -15.85 31.55
N ASP A 295 10.22 -16.54 32.71
CA ASP A 295 8.96 -17.11 33.23
C ASP A 295 7.94 -16.02 33.60
N ARG A 296 8.39 -14.95 34.24
CA ARG A 296 7.58 -13.79 34.58
C ARG A 296 7.00 -13.10 33.35
N PHE A 297 7.81 -12.98 32.31
CA PHE A 297 7.39 -12.38 31.04
C PHE A 297 6.33 -13.25 30.33
N VAL A 298 6.57 -14.58 30.25
CA VAL A 298 5.65 -15.51 29.59
C VAL A 298 4.29 -15.55 30.32
N GLU A 299 4.29 -15.60 31.64
CA GLU A 299 3.06 -15.56 32.45
C GLU A 299 2.26 -14.27 32.20
N ALA A 300 2.91 -13.11 32.34
CA ALA A 300 2.26 -11.81 32.16
C ALA A 300 1.78 -11.60 30.70
N LEU A 301 2.55 -12.05 29.70
CA LEU A 301 2.17 -11.99 28.30
C LEU A 301 0.93 -12.86 28.02
N ALA A 302 0.90 -14.09 28.57
CA ALA A 302 -0.21 -15.02 28.37
C ALA A 302 -1.50 -14.50 29.01
N GLU A 303 -1.44 -13.92 30.20
CA GLU A 303 -2.59 -13.29 30.86
C GLU A 303 -3.12 -12.10 30.05
N ARG A 304 -2.23 -11.22 29.58
CA ARG A 304 -2.60 -10.05 28.79
C ARG A 304 -3.19 -10.47 27.43
N ALA A 305 -2.63 -11.48 26.76
CA ALA A 305 -3.14 -11.99 25.49
C ALA A 305 -4.54 -12.61 25.63
N LYS A 306 -4.80 -13.36 26.71
CA LYS A 306 -6.15 -13.93 26.98
C LYS A 306 -7.21 -12.86 27.27
N ALA A 307 -6.81 -11.70 27.74
CA ALA A 307 -7.72 -10.59 28.04
C ALA A 307 -8.13 -9.77 26.82
N LEU A 308 -7.49 -9.99 25.64
CA LEU A 308 -7.81 -9.27 24.42
C LEU A 308 -9.21 -9.65 23.90
N LYS A 309 -10.00 -8.63 23.58
CA LYS A 309 -11.32 -8.80 22.97
C LYS A 309 -11.19 -8.94 21.47
N VAL A 310 -11.39 -10.15 20.96
CA VAL A 310 -11.42 -10.45 19.52
C VAL A 310 -12.87 -10.47 19.07
N GLY A 311 -13.19 -9.75 17.98
CA GLY A 311 -14.58 -9.64 17.53
C GLY A 311 -14.76 -8.98 16.17
N ASP A 312 -15.97 -8.53 15.88
CA ASP A 312 -16.27 -7.78 14.66
C ASP A 312 -15.43 -6.50 14.60
N ALA A 313 -14.82 -6.26 13.47
CA ALA A 313 -13.98 -5.07 13.25
C ALA A 313 -14.73 -3.75 13.40
N LEU A 314 -16.05 -3.76 13.18
CA LEU A 314 -16.92 -2.57 13.29
C LEU A 314 -17.49 -2.39 14.69
N ASP A 315 -17.34 -3.38 15.58
CA ASP A 315 -17.75 -3.25 16.99
C ASP A 315 -16.71 -2.41 17.75
N PRO A 316 -17.11 -1.29 18.38
CA PRO A 316 -16.19 -0.44 19.14
C PRO A 316 -15.56 -1.13 20.36
N GLU A 317 -16.13 -2.25 20.84
CA GLU A 317 -15.57 -3.05 21.94
C GLU A 317 -14.47 -4.01 21.48
N SER A 318 -14.33 -4.27 20.17
CA SER A 318 -13.31 -5.14 19.62
C SER A 318 -11.95 -4.45 19.66
N GLN A 319 -10.93 -5.17 20.18
CA GLN A 319 -9.54 -4.73 20.18
C GLN A 319 -8.77 -5.34 19.02
N ILE A 320 -9.20 -6.51 18.56
CA ILE A 320 -8.61 -7.24 17.42
C ILE A 320 -9.76 -7.74 16.55
N GLY A 321 -9.68 -7.48 15.27
CA GLY A 321 -10.60 -8.00 14.27
C GLY A 321 -10.17 -9.37 13.72
N PRO A 322 -10.90 -9.91 12.72
CA PRO A 322 -10.63 -11.22 12.12
C PRO A 322 -9.39 -11.22 11.21
N ALA A 323 -8.94 -12.42 10.84
CA ALA A 323 -8.06 -12.60 9.68
C ALA A 323 -8.81 -12.20 8.39
N VAL A 324 -8.12 -11.64 7.40
CA VAL A 324 -8.74 -11.07 6.19
C VAL A 324 -9.53 -12.10 5.37
N ASN A 325 -9.17 -13.37 5.41
CA ASN A 325 -9.86 -14.47 4.75
C ASN A 325 -9.41 -15.83 5.32
N GLU A 326 -10.08 -16.90 4.88
CA GLU A 326 -9.79 -18.27 5.30
C GLU A 326 -8.36 -18.71 4.98
N THR A 327 -7.86 -18.37 3.80
CA THR A 327 -6.47 -18.70 3.40
C THR A 327 -5.45 -18.10 4.36
N GLN A 328 -5.66 -16.86 4.80
CA GLN A 328 -4.76 -16.21 5.77
C GLN A 328 -4.92 -16.83 7.17
N LEU A 329 -6.13 -17.23 7.54
CA LEU A 329 -6.38 -17.91 8.81
C LEU A 329 -5.66 -19.26 8.87
N GLU A 330 -5.66 -20.03 7.77
CA GLU A 330 -4.94 -21.31 7.68
C GLU A 330 -3.42 -21.16 7.69
N GLN A 331 -2.88 -20.01 7.25
CA GLN A 331 -1.44 -19.73 7.20
C GLN A 331 -0.89 -19.25 8.54
N ASN A 332 -1.74 -18.75 9.44
CA ASN A 332 -1.35 -18.24 10.76
C ASN A 332 -1.25 -19.34 11.80
#